data_025e88f227ea08ef40f6f958f40f2ad7
#
_entry.id   025e88f227ea08ef40f6f958f40f2ad7
#
_cell.length_a   1.000
_cell.length_b   1.000
_cell.length_c   1.000
_cell.angle_alpha   90.00
_cell.angle_beta   90.00
_cell.angle_gamma   90.00
#
_symmetry.space_group_name_H-M   'P 1'
#
loop_
_entity.id
_entity.type
_entity.pdbx_description
1 polymer ?
#
loop_
_entity_poly.entity_id
_entity_poly.type
_entity_poly.pdbx_seq_one_letter_code
_entity_poly.pdbx_strand_id
1 'polypeptide(L)'
;MRAPERGALIWLSFTPQSGREQAGRRPALVVSPSTYNSKVGLALVCPITSRVKGYPFEVALPEGGPVQGVVLADQLRSLDWRSREAELIANAPIAVVERVLQLVGALLSSP
;
A
#
# COMPACT_ATOMS: atom_id res chain seq x y z
N MET A 1 3.00 -18.14 -3.36
CA MET A 1 3.10 -16.86 -4.06
C MET A 1 4.53 -16.35 -3.98
N ARG A 2 5.03 -15.78 -5.07
CA ARG A 2 6.31 -15.06 -5.02
C ARG A 2 6.14 -13.79 -4.21
N ALA A 3 7.25 -13.29 -3.65
CA ALA A 3 7.22 -12.03 -2.93
C ALA A 3 6.70 -10.91 -3.84
N PRO A 4 5.83 -10.03 -3.32
CA PRO A 4 5.33 -8.92 -4.13
C PRO A 4 6.44 -7.94 -4.48
N GLU A 5 6.28 -7.26 -5.60
CA GLU A 5 7.22 -6.25 -6.08
C GLU A 5 6.74 -4.85 -5.70
N ARG A 6 7.68 -3.89 -5.65
CA ARG A 6 7.29 -2.48 -5.50
C ARG A 6 6.35 -2.09 -6.63
N GLY A 7 5.25 -1.45 -6.28
CA GLY A 7 4.23 -1.04 -7.23
C GLY A 7 3.11 -2.05 -7.41
N ALA A 8 3.23 -3.24 -6.85
CA ALA A 8 2.16 -4.22 -6.90
C ALA A 8 0.96 -3.74 -6.08
N LEU A 9 -0.23 -3.91 -6.65
CA LEU A 9 -1.50 -3.81 -5.94
C LEU A 9 -1.87 -5.20 -5.48
N ILE A 10 -2.05 -5.39 -4.19
CA ILE A 10 -2.34 -6.70 -3.61
C ILE A 10 -3.53 -6.62 -2.67
N TRP A 11 -4.28 -7.73 -2.55
CA TRP A 11 -5.20 -7.93 -1.43
C TRP A 11 -4.38 -8.30 -0.21
N LEU A 12 -4.73 -7.74 0.95
CA LEU A 12 -4.01 -8.01 2.19
C LEU A 12 -4.94 -7.82 3.37
N SER A 13 -4.81 -8.68 4.40
CA SER A 13 -5.56 -8.51 5.64
C SER A 13 -4.86 -7.48 6.53
N PHE A 14 -5.61 -6.47 6.95
CA PHE A 14 -5.13 -5.41 7.84
C PHE A 14 -5.62 -5.57 9.28
N THR A 15 -6.30 -6.67 9.58
CA THR A 15 -6.70 -6.95 10.95
C THR A 15 -5.56 -7.63 11.72
N PRO A 16 -5.40 -7.39 13.02
CA PRO A 16 -6.17 -6.43 13.82
C PRO A 16 -5.79 -4.99 13.52
N GLN A 17 -6.72 -4.09 13.80
CA GLN A 17 -6.49 -2.66 13.67
C GLN A 17 -6.47 -1.99 15.03
N SER A 18 -5.95 -0.75 15.09
CA SER A 18 -5.99 0.10 16.28
C SER A 18 -6.44 1.51 15.87
N GLY A 19 -7.46 2.02 16.54
CA GLY A 19 -7.92 3.39 16.34
C GLY A 19 -8.31 3.71 14.90
N ARG A 20 -7.59 4.65 14.29
CA ARG A 20 -7.89 5.16 12.94
C ARG A 20 -7.27 4.37 11.81
N GLU A 21 -6.57 3.29 12.12
CA GLU A 21 -5.97 2.44 11.08
C GLU A 21 -7.04 1.72 10.29
N GLN A 22 -6.72 1.46 9.02
CA GLN A 22 -7.60 0.66 8.18
C GLN A 22 -7.65 -0.79 8.67
N ALA A 23 -8.80 -1.43 8.49
CA ALA A 23 -9.05 -2.79 8.95
C ALA A 23 -9.61 -3.66 7.84
N GLY A 24 -9.67 -4.97 8.10
CA GLY A 24 -10.25 -5.94 7.18
C GLY A 24 -9.35 -6.24 6.00
N ARG A 25 -9.86 -7.08 5.10
CA ARG A 25 -9.16 -7.40 3.86
C ARG A 25 -9.44 -6.33 2.84
N ARG A 26 -8.38 -5.71 2.33
CA ARG A 26 -8.49 -4.61 1.37
C ARG A 26 -7.28 -4.53 0.47
N PRO A 27 -7.38 -3.77 -0.64
CA PRO A 27 -6.22 -3.56 -1.49
C PRO A 27 -5.15 -2.72 -0.78
N ALA A 28 -3.92 -2.95 -1.16
CA ALA A 28 -2.78 -2.19 -0.69
C ALA A 28 -1.76 -2.01 -1.81
N LEU A 29 -0.98 -0.93 -1.73
CA LEU A 29 0.14 -0.69 -2.62
C LEU A 29 1.42 -1.12 -1.91
N VAL A 30 2.20 -1.98 -2.56
CA VAL A 30 3.53 -2.38 -2.06
C VAL A 30 4.54 -1.31 -2.44
N VAL A 31 5.28 -0.81 -1.46
CA VAL A 31 6.27 0.26 -1.69
C VAL A 31 7.71 -0.19 -1.48
N SER A 32 7.94 -1.33 -0.83
CA SER A 32 9.27 -1.90 -0.69
C SER A 32 9.60 -2.86 -1.83
N PRO A 33 10.90 -3.01 -2.18
CA PRO A 33 11.30 -3.86 -3.31
C PRO A 33 11.17 -5.34 -2.99
N SER A 34 10.98 -6.15 -4.03
CA SER A 34 10.85 -7.61 -3.89
C SER A 34 12.07 -8.26 -3.26
N THR A 35 13.26 -7.69 -3.47
CA THR A 35 14.49 -8.18 -2.85
C THR A 35 14.41 -8.14 -1.33
N TYR A 36 13.87 -7.05 -0.78
CA TYR A 36 13.61 -6.95 0.66
C TYR A 36 12.47 -7.87 1.07
N ASN A 37 11.36 -7.84 0.33
CA ASN A 37 10.15 -8.56 0.69
C ASN A 37 10.36 -10.08 0.73
N SER A 38 11.14 -10.62 -0.22
CA SER A 38 11.43 -12.05 -0.24
C SER A 38 12.41 -12.46 0.86
N LYS A 39 13.40 -11.62 1.14
CA LYS A 39 14.46 -11.95 2.09
C LYS A 39 13.98 -11.88 3.53
N VAL A 40 13.16 -10.88 3.84
CA VAL A 40 12.72 -10.58 5.21
C VAL A 40 11.36 -11.22 5.53
N GLY A 41 10.53 -11.45 4.51
CA GLY A 41 9.17 -11.96 4.71
C GLY A 41 8.16 -10.91 5.10
N LEU A 42 8.57 -9.64 5.10
CA LEU A 42 7.69 -8.49 5.34
C LEU A 42 7.61 -7.68 4.06
N ALA A 43 6.62 -6.79 3.98
CA ALA A 43 6.54 -5.78 2.94
C ALA A 43 6.05 -4.48 3.54
N LEU A 44 6.61 -3.37 3.09
CA LEU A 44 6.09 -2.04 3.42
C LEU A 44 4.95 -1.74 2.47
N VAL A 45 3.77 -1.48 3.02
CA VAL A 45 2.55 -1.31 2.24
C VAL A 45 1.77 -0.10 2.72
N CYS A 46 1.02 0.51 1.80
CA CYS A 46 0.04 1.55 2.11
C CYS A 46 -1.35 1.02 1.76
N PRO A 47 -2.32 1.08 2.68
CA PRO A 47 -3.67 0.61 2.39
C PRO A 47 -4.38 1.53 1.40
N ILE A 48 -5.36 0.97 0.72
CA ILE A 48 -6.20 1.67 -0.24
C ILE A 48 -7.62 1.67 0.27
N THR A 49 -8.30 2.81 0.18
CA THR A 49 -9.69 2.95 0.58
C THR A 49 -10.50 3.59 -0.54
N SER A 50 -11.76 3.17 -0.66
CA SER A 50 -12.72 3.82 -1.55
C SER A 50 -13.31 5.09 -0.93
N ARG A 51 -13.09 5.33 0.36
CA ARG A 51 -13.56 6.53 1.06
C ARG A 51 -12.58 7.69 0.87
N VAL A 52 -12.82 8.47 -0.16
CA VAL A 52 -11.99 9.64 -0.46
C VAL A 52 -12.41 10.80 0.45
N LYS A 53 -11.47 11.34 1.21
CA LYS A 53 -11.71 12.45 2.15
C LYS A 53 -11.05 13.75 1.72
N GLY A 54 -10.16 13.71 0.74
CA GLY A 54 -9.42 14.88 0.26
C GLY A 54 -8.18 15.22 1.09
N TYR A 55 -7.63 14.27 1.83
CA TYR A 55 -6.40 14.51 2.58
C TYR A 55 -5.20 14.70 1.64
N PRO A 56 -4.22 15.52 2.06
CA PRO A 56 -3.00 15.71 1.26
C PRO A 56 -2.20 14.43 1.03
N PHE A 57 -2.35 13.41 1.88
CA PHE A 57 -1.61 12.16 1.77
C PHE A 57 -2.38 11.08 1.01
N GLU A 58 -3.54 11.40 0.46
CA GLU A 58 -4.27 10.50 -0.42
C GLU A 58 -3.72 10.62 -1.83
N VAL A 59 -3.40 9.48 -2.45
CA VAL A 59 -2.97 9.43 -3.84
C VAL A 59 -4.02 8.68 -4.65
N ALA A 60 -4.69 9.38 -5.56
CA ALA A 60 -5.78 8.82 -6.34
C ALA A 60 -5.28 7.76 -7.33
N LEU A 61 -6.00 6.64 -7.39
CA LEU A 61 -5.81 5.65 -8.44
C LEU A 61 -6.65 6.05 -9.67
N PRO A 62 -6.23 5.63 -10.88
CA PRO A 62 -6.98 5.95 -12.09
C PRO A 62 -8.40 5.38 -12.05
N GLU A 63 -9.36 6.15 -12.54
CA GLU A 63 -10.72 5.65 -12.74
C GLU A 63 -10.73 4.55 -13.78
N GLY A 64 -11.60 3.56 -13.59
CA GLY A 64 -11.73 2.43 -14.50
C GLY A 64 -10.64 1.37 -14.39
N GLY A 65 -9.69 1.55 -13.48
CA GLY A 65 -8.67 0.55 -13.23
C GLY A 65 -9.17 -0.60 -12.35
N PRO A 66 -8.30 -1.60 -12.10
CA PRO A 66 -8.69 -2.77 -11.32
C PRO A 66 -8.95 -2.49 -9.84
N VAL A 67 -8.43 -1.39 -9.32
CA VAL A 67 -8.64 -0.95 -7.95
C VAL A 67 -9.05 0.51 -7.97
N GLN A 68 -10.10 0.82 -7.22
CA GLN A 68 -10.67 2.17 -7.14
C GLN A 68 -10.33 2.81 -5.79
N GLY A 69 -10.24 4.13 -5.78
CA GLY A 69 -10.06 4.90 -4.56
C GLY A 69 -8.71 5.56 -4.46
N VAL A 70 -8.21 5.67 -3.23
CA VAL A 70 -6.96 6.38 -2.93
C VAL A 70 -6.02 5.53 -2.09
N VAL A 71 -4.73 5.67 -2.36
CA VAL A 71 -3.68 5.10 -1.52
C VAL A 71 -3.44 6.05 -0.35
N LEU A 72 -3.43 5.52 0.87
CA LEU A 72 -3.19 6.29 2.08
C LEU A 72 -1.70 6.25 2.42
N ALA A 73 -0.96 7.22 1.91
CA ALA A 73 0.51 7.24 2.04
C ALA A 73 0.98 7.40 3.49
N ASP A 74 0.17 8.04 4.34
CA ASP A 74 0.50 8.24 5.75
C ASP A 74 0.15 7.03 6.64
N GLN A 75 -0.44 5.99 6.08
CA GLN A 75 -0.70 4.74 6.81
C GLN A 75 0.24 3.61 6.39
N LEU A 76 1.48 3.97 6.12
CA LEU A 76 2.53 3.01 5.79
C LEU A 76 2.72 2.01 6.93
N ARG A 77 2.71 0.71 6.60
CA ARG A 77 2.89 -0.35 7.58
C ARG A 77 3.83 -1.42 7.04
N SER A 78 4.59 -2.02 7.94
CA SER A 78 5.38 -3.21 7.64
C SER A 78 4.59 -4.44 8.09
N LEU A 79 4.19 -5.28 7.13
CA LEU A 79 3.32 -6.42 7.40
C LEU A 79 3.89 -7.70 6.80
N ASP A 80 3.61 -8.83 7.46
CA ASP A 80 3.95 -10.17 6.97
C ASP A 80 2.98 -10.51 5.84
N TRP A 81 3.45 -10.44 4.60
CA TRP A 81 2.60 -10.59 3.42
C TRP A 81 2.09 -12.02 3.23
N ARG A 82 2.78 -13.04 3.76
CA ARG A 82 2.30 -14.42 3.68
C ARG A 82 1.21 -14.69 4.71
N SER A 83 1.46 -14.36 5.97
CA SER A 83 0.50 -14.63 7.04
C SER A 83 -0.78 -13.81 6.86
N ARG A 84 -0.69 -12.68 6.17
CA ARG A 84 -1.85 -11.82 5.87
C ARG A 84 -2.47 -12.11 4.50
N GLU A 85 -2.12 -13.26 3.92
CA GLU A 85 -2.78 -13.79 2.72
C GLU A 85 -2.72 -12.85 1.52
N ALA A 86 -1.54 -12.35 1.21
CA ALA A 86 -1.35 -11.46 0.07
C ALA A 86 -1.72 -12.15 -1.25
N GLU A 87 -2.49 -11.45 -2.08
CA GLU A 87 -2.84 -11.90 -3.43
C GLU A 87 -2.63 -10.76 -4.42
N LEU A 88 -1.93 -11.04 -5.51
CA LEU A 88 -1.69 -10.03 -6.54
C LEU A 88 -2.99 -9.67 -7.26
N ILE A 89 -3.24 -8.36 -7.40
CA ILE A 89 -4.36 -7.83 -8.20
C ILE A 89 -3.83 -7.36 -9.55
N ALA A 90 -2.87 -6.45 -9.54
CA ALA A 90 -2.33 -5.79 -10.72
C ALA A 90 -1.10 -4.97 -10.32
N ASN A 91 -0.54 -4.22 -11.26
CA ASN A 91 0.50 -3.25 -10.97
C ASN A 91 -0.07 -1.84 -11.02
N ALA A 92 0.33 -0.99 -10.07
CA ALA A 92 -0.06 0.40 -10.07
C ALA A 92 0.69 1.17 -11.17
N PRO A 93 0.11 2.25 -11.70
CA PRO A 93 0.85 3.14 -12.58
C PRO A 93 2.09 3.70 -11.86
N ILE A 94 3.18 3.86 -12.59
CA ILE A 94 4.44 4.36 -12.04
C ILE A 94 4.24 5.72 -11.36
N ALA A 95 3.43 6.61 -11.96
CA ALA A 95 3.17 7.92 -11.38
C ALA A 95 2.55 7.85 -9.98
N VAL A 96 1.68 6.87 -9.74
CA VAL A 96 1.08 6.64 -8.40
C VAL A 96 2.17 6.21 -7.42
N VAL A 97 3.00 5.26 -7.80
CA VAL A 97 4.08 4.76 -6.95
C VAL A 97 5.04 5.89 -6.59
N GLU A 98 5.46 6.67 -7.57
CA GLU A 98 6.37 7.80 -7.37
C GLU A 98 5.78 8.83 -6.41
N ARG A 99 4.50 9.15 -6.58
CA ARG A 99 3.83 10.12 -5.70
C ARG A 99 3.74 9.62 -4.27
N VAL A 100 3.39 8.36 -4.08
CA VAL A 100 3.35 7.75 -2.74
C VAL A 100 4.73 7.80 -2.09
N LEU A 101 5.78 7.42 -2.82
CA LEU A 101 7.15 7.45 -2.30
C LEU A 101 7.58 8.86 -1.93
N GLN A 102 7.20 9.88 -2.71
CA GLN A 102 7.48 11.27 -2.38
C GLN A 102 6.83 11.68 -1.06
N LEU A 103 5.56 11.34 -0.87
CA LEU A 103 4.84 11.70 0.35
C LEU A 103 5.40 10.98 1.57
N VAL A 104 5.69 9.69 1.43
CA VAL A 104 6.31 8.91 2.53
C VAL A 104 7.68 9.49 2.86
N GLY A 105 8.49 9.79 1.85
CA GLY A 105 9.80 10.40 2.04
C GLY A 105 9.72 11.74 2.75
N ALA A 106 8.75 12.57 2.38
CA ALA A 106 8.54 13.87 3.02
C ALA A 106 8.19 13.72 4.51
N LEU A 107 7.33 12.77 4.84
CA LEU A 107 6.97 12.50 6.23
C LEU A 107 8.17 12.03 7.06
N LEU A 108 9.04 11.23 6.47
CA LEU A 108 10.21 10.68 7.16
C LEU A 108 11.35 11.67 7.29
N SER A 109 11.40 12.71 6.44
CA SER A 109 12.49 13.68 6.42
C SER A 109 12.13 15.04 7.00
N SER A 110 10.85 15.30 7.26
CA SER A 110 10.41 16.56 7.86
C SER A 110 10.82 16.65 9.32
N PRO A 111 11.26 17.84 9.80
CA PRO A 111 11.60 18.05 11.21
C PRO A 111 10.38 17.99 12.12
#